data_5746e3fc9a08344fe2f80c2951be1b8c
#
_entry.id   5746e3fc9a08344fe2f80c2951be1b8c
#
_cell.length_a   1.000
_cell.length_b   1.000
_cell.length_c   1.000
_cell.angle_alpha   90.00
_cell.angle_beta   90.00
_cell.angle_gamma   90.00
#
_symmetry.space_group_name_H-M   'P 1'
#
loop_
_entity.id
_entity.type
_entity.pdbx_description
1 polymer ?
#
loop_
_entity_poly.entity_id
_entity_poly.type
_entity_poly.pdbx_seq_one_letter_code
_entity_poly.pdbx_strand_id
1 'polypeptide(L)'
;LSGRAGAVAALSRETLPELSWRKGAGWRGEVGSGVAGAVLVIPQAITFSYLAGLPPEYGLYCAVFVALVSSLFGSCAMVGGPNTAMSILIGLAVMPHAGRGSTLYTEYVLLLTLAVGVLQLGFWLMRMATVFRHLSPAAIGGIKIGVGVLLITSSLEGTLGVSGLSMQFFHEKFMVVIASREEIVNPFAATISAITIASALLLRRWLPRSHIIAALLAGWAAGAAIDGWVGPAHSQVELLGRIVLQPLPWHVPSFSREHLLVLEELLPSAVAIAVLGLAQSLVIARDLKLRHNPDTDLHKEVFAQGLSNVAGAFMSCFAGSGSFNRTSVAIGMGARSQLSGIVSSVAVLVIAWGCAPALTRLPMPAIAAVLFLVGMGMIQWQEIRLFARHRADLVVCWLTALTVCFVGLEAGLAVAAIASVAFFVAGASAVALETSQRDGVEYIAVRGNLFYASVDTLARHLRQRPGGQTRLDLRRVAYCDAAALAVIEGIRRERLEAGGQLNVVREDPKPARTAGGRALPAE
;
A
#
# COMPACT_ATOMS: atom_id res chain seq x y z
N LEU A 1 -20.36 -2.01 -35.28
CA LEU A 1 -19.39 -0.89 -35.37
C LEU A 1 -19.53 0.07 -34.18
N SER A 2 -20.73 0.31 -33.63
CA SER A 2 -20.98 1.22 -32.49
C SER A 2 -20.35 0.74 -31.17
N GLY A 3 -20.28 -0.58 -30.93
CA GLY A 3 -19.67 -1.15 -29.74
C GLY A 3 -18.14 -1.01 -29.69
N ARG A 4 -17.46 -1.11 -30.85
CA ARG A 4 -16.01 -0.93 -30.95
C ARG A 4 -15.59 0.55 -30.78
N ALA A 5 -16.36 1.49 -31.34
CA ALA A 5 -16.11 2.92 -31.14
C ALA A 5 -16.30 3.36 -29.68
N GLY A 6 -17.29 2.79 -28.97
CA GLY A 6 -17.49 2.99 -27.55
C GLY A 6 -16.36 2.44 -26.69
N ALA A 7 -15.85 1.25 -27.02
CA ALA A 7 -14.72 0.63 -26.32
C ALA A 7 -13.40 1.41 -26.54
N VAL A 8 -13.14 1.87 -27.77
CA VAL A 8 -11.96 2.71 -28.08
C VAL A 8 -12.05 4.05 -27.37
N ALA A 9 -13.23 4.69 -27.34
CA ALA A 9 -13.43 5.96 -26.61
C ALA A 9 -13.31 5.78 -25.07
N ALA A 10 -13.71 4.65 -24.52
CA ALA A 10 -13.51 4.33 -23.11
C ALA A 10 -12.03 4.10 -22.79
N LEU A 11 -11.33 3.30 -23.63
CA LEU A 11 -9.89 3.09 -23.49
C LEU A 11 -9.11 4.43 -23.60
N SER A 12 -9.46 5.31 -24.53
CA SER A 12 -8.77 6.59 -24.67
C SER A 12 -8.96 7.50 -23.46
N ARG A 13 -10.12 7.49 -22.81
CA ARG A 13 -10.34 8.24 -21.56
C ARG A 13 -9.53 7.67 -20.39
N GLU A 14 -9.30 6.37 -20.34
CA GLU A 14 -8.52 5.73 -19.30
C GLU A 14 -7.01 5.89 -19.48
N THR A 15 -6.54 6.00 -20.72
CA THR A 15 -5.11 6.03 -21.08
C THR A 15 -4.55 7.40 -21.39
N LEU A 16 -5.37 8.39 -21.70
CA LEU A 16 -4.90 9.74 -21.99
C LEU A 16 -4.75 10.58 -20.71
N PRO A 17 -3.73 11.44 -20.62
CA PRO A 17 -3.59 12.37 -19.52
C PRO A 17 -4.74 13.38 -19.53
N GLU A 18 -5.62 13.27 -18.53
CA GLU A 18 -6.66 14.27 -18.29
C GLU A 18 -6.21 15.20 -17.18
N LEU A 19 -5.68 16.36 -17.53
CA LEU A 19 -5.31 17.39 -16.57
C LEU A 19 -6.58 18.01 -15.96
N SER A 20 -7.03 17.45 -14.84
CA SER A 20 -8.24 17.92 -14.13
C SER A 20 -8.06 19.27 -13.40
N TRP A 21 -6.88 19.89 -13.51
CA TRP A 21 -6.56 21.17 -12.86
C TRP A 21 -7.47 22.36 -13.25
N ARG A 22 -8.24 22.22 -14.33
CA ARG A 22 -9.22 23.24 -14.76
C ARG A 22 -10.44 23.38 -13.86
N LYS A 23 -10.68 22.44 -12.93
CA LYS A 23 -11.90 22.41 -12.10
C LYS A 23 -11.68 22.96 -10.68
N GLY A 24 -11.23 24.23 -10.53
CA GLY A 24 -11.53 24.99 -9.33
C GLY A 24 -10.50 25.07 -8.20
N ALA A 25 -9.26 24.62 -8.39
CA ALA A 25 -8.20 24.88 -7.42
C ALA A 25 -7.40 26.13 -7.81
N GLY A 26 -7.17 27.03 -6.87
CA GLY A 26 -6.28 28.15 -7.10
C GLY A 26 -4.86 27.65 -7.37
N TRP A 27 -4.27 27.95 -8.53
CA TRP A 27 -2.92 27.50 -8.92
C TRP A 27 -1.85 27.72 -7.84
N ARG A 28 -2.01 28.75 -6.98
CA ARG A 28 -1.12 29.05 -5.86
C ARG A 28 -1.10 27.93 -4.80
N GLY A 29 -2.25 27.31 -4.50
CA GLY A 29 -2.34 26.19 -3.58
C GLY A 29 -1.68 24.94 -4.14
N GLU A 30 -1.85 24.66 -5.42
CA GLU A 30 -1.22 23.52 -6.10
C GLU A 30 0.30 23.65 -6.16
N VAL A 31 0.80 24.84 -6.56
CA VAL A 31 2.23 25.11 -6.61
C VAL A 31 2.84 25.10 -5.21
N GLY A 32 2.22 25.76 -4.24
CA GLY A 32 2.71 25.79 -2.86
C GLY A 32 2.78 24.40 -2.23
N SER A 33 1.75 23.57 -2.43
CA SER A 33 1.72 22.19 -1.95
C SER A 33 2.76 21.30 -2.65
N GLY A 34 2.96 21.49 -3.97
CA GLY A 34 3.97 20.77 -4.73
C GLY A 34 5.39 21.07 -4.29
N VAL A 35 5.75 22.35 -4.13
CA VAL A 35 7.09 22.77 -3.66
C VAL A 35 7.36 22.26 -2.24
N ALA A 36 6.39 22.42 -1.33
CA ALA A 36 6.55 21.92 0.03
C ALA A 36 6.64 20.38 0.07
N GLY A 37 5.87 19.68 -0.78
CA GLY A 37 5.99 18.24 -0.98
C GLY A 37 7.38 17.83 -1.45
N ALA A 38 7.99 18.60 -2.36
CA ALA A 38 9.35 18.35 -2.85
C ALA A 38 10.41 18.43 -1.74
N VAL A 39 10.34 19.47 -0.90
CA VAL A 39 11.27 19.63 0.24
C VAL A 39 11.17 18.46 1.22
N LEU A 40 9.94 17.95 1.45
CA LEU A 40 9.71 16.79 2.34
C LEU A 40 10.18 15.48 1.73
N VAL A 41 10.06 15.32 0.40
CA VAL A 41 10.34 14.05 -0.28
C VAL A 41 11.82 13.79 -0.48
N ILE A 42 12.65 14.80 -0.63
CA ILE A 42 14.08 14.64 -0.92
C ILE A 42 14.80 13.77 0.12
N PRO A 43 14.75 14.08 1.44
CA PRO A 43 15.40 13.23 2.44
C PRO A 43 14.80 11.82 2.49
N GLN A 44 13.46 11.71 2.32
CA GLN A 44 12.79 10.41 2.29
C GLN A 44 13.20 9.57 1.08
N ALA A 45 13.32 10.17 -0.09
CA ALA A 45 13.71 9.50 -1.32
C ALA A 45 15.13 8.91 -1.22
N ILE A 46 16.06 9.66 -0.67
CA ILE A 46 17.43 9.22 -0.37
C ILE A 46 17.39 8.02 0.59
N THR A 47 16.65 8.15 1.65
CA THR A 47 16.45 7.12 2.67
C THR A 47 15.86 5.83 2.07
N PHE A 48 14.85 5.95 1.20
CA PHE A 48 14.21 4.80 0.57
C PHE A 48 15.09 4.12 -0.47
N SER A 49 15.95 4.87 -1.14
CA SER A 49 16.98 4.34 -2.02
C SER A 49 17.97 3.45 -1.25
N TYR A 50 18.45 3.94 -0.11
CA TYR A 50 19.32 3.18 0.77
C TYR A 50 18.68 1.88 1.28
N LEU A 51 17.40 1.93 1.66
CA LEU A 51 16.63 0.72 2.01
C LEU A 51 16.54 -0.28 0.87
N ALA A 52 16.34 0.22 -0.36
CA ALA A 52 16.33 -0.62 -1.55
C ALA A 52 17.72 -1.16 -1.91
N GLY A 53 18.79 -0.79 -1.20
CA GLY A 53 20.17 -1.20 -1.48
C GLY A 53 20.80 -0.48 -2.66
N LEU A 54 20.25 0.67 -3.04
CA LEU A 54 20.67 1.47 -4.20
C LEU A 54 21.35 2.77 -3.76
N PRO A 55 22.19 3.37 -4.63
CA PRO A 55 22.70 4.72 -4.45
C PRO A 55 21.58 5.77 -4.30
N PRO A 56 21.83 6.90 -3.62
CA PRO A 56 20.81 7.90 -3.27
C PRO A 56 20.12 8.54 -4.49
N GLU A 57 20.79 8.66 -5.63
CA GLU A 57 20.26 9.21 -6.87
C GLU A 57 19.05 8.43 -7.39
N TYR A 58 18.99 7.12 -7.22
CA TYR A 58 17.88 6.28 -7.68
C TYR A 58 16.58 6.63 -6.95
N GLY A 59 16.66 6.98 -5.67
CA GLY A 59 15.51 7.45 -4.91
C GLY A 59 15.02 8.81 -5.39
N LEU A 60 15.92 9.70 -5.70
CA LEU A 60 15.60 11.01 -6.26
C LEU A 60 14.96 10.88 -7.65
N TYR A 61 15.49 10.01 -8.52
CA TYR A 61 14.88 9.70 -9.81
C TYR A 61 13.46 9.13 -9.66
N CYS A 62 13.26 8.22 -8.71
CA CYS A 62 11.93 7.68 -8.42
C CYS A 62 10.97 8.78 -7.92
N ALA A 63 11.43 9.71 -7.09
CA ALA A 63 10.63 10.85 -6.64
C ALA A 63 10.31 11.86 -7.76
N VAL A 64 11.08 11.86 -8.84
CA VAL A 64 10.84 12.69 -10.03
C VAL A 64 9.99 11.94 -11.05
N PHE A 65 10.51 10.86 -11.63
CA PHE A 65 9.92 10.24 -12.83
C PHE A 65 8.70 9.38 -12.50
N VAL A 66 8.74 8.54 -11.46
CA VAL A 66 7.58 7.73 -11.06
C VAL A 66 6.46 8.64 -10.55
N ALA A 67 6.80 9.67 -9.77
CA ALA A 67 5.80 10.63 -9.28
C ALA A 67 5.20 11.47 -10.42
N LEU A 68 6.02 11.88 -11.40
CA LEU A 68 5.56 12.64 -12.57
C LEU A 68 4.58 11.83 -13.42
N VAL A 69 4.97 10.61 -13.81
CA VAL A 69 4.15 9.75 -14.67
C VAL A 69 2.86 9.36 -13.94
N SER A 70 2.93 8.96 -12.66
CA SER A 70 1.73 8.62 -11.89
C SER A 70 0.78 9.80 -11.74
N SER A 71 1.29 11.03 -11.59
CA SER A 71 0.46 12.23 -11.52
C SER A 71 -0.11 12.64 -12.88
N LEU A 72 0.63 12.48 -13.97
CA LEU A 72 0.16 12.82 -15.32
C LEU A 72 -0.98 11.91 -15.78
N PHE A 73 -0.89 10.63 -15.50
CA PHE A 73 -1.83 9.62 -15.97
C PHE A 73 -2.86 9.19 -14.91
N GLY A 74 -2.71 9.63 -13.67
CA GLY A 74 -3.69 9.43 -12.60
C GLY A 74 -4.97 10.25 -12.78
N SER A 75 -5.84 10.21 -11.79
CA SER A 75 -7.13 10.92 -11.78
C SER A 75 -7.34 11.78 -10.53
N CYS A 76 -6.42 11.77 -9.58
CA CYS A 76 -6.58 12.45 -8.29
C CYS A 76 -5.29 13.12 -7.80
N ALA A 77 -5.39 13.88 -6.71
CA ALA A 77 -4.26 14.55 -6.06
C ALA A 77 -3.34 13.60 -5.28
N MET A 78 -3.26 12.33 -5.67
CA MET A 78 -2.35 11.36 -5.06
C MET A 78 -0.92 11.64 -5.49
N VAL A 79 0.00 11.66 -4.53
CA VAL A 79 1.42 11.82 -4.80
C VAL A 79 2.08 10.44 -4.79
N GLY A 80 2.48 9.98 -5.96
CA GLY A 80 3.23 8.74 -6.17
C GLY A 80 4.73 8.88 -5.91
N GLY A 81 5.49 7.80 -6.16
CA GLY A 81 6.96 7.75 -6.11
C GLY A 81 7.51 6.76 -5.08
N PRO A 82 8.76 6.95 -4.58
CA PRO A 82 9.40 5.98 -3.69
C PRO A 82 8.60 5.83 -2.39
N ASN A 83 8.52 4.60 -1.89
CA ASN A 83 7.72 4.25 -0.72
C ASN A 83 8.50 3.27 0.16
N THR A 84 8.38 3.38 1.47
CA THR A 84 9.10 2.56 2.45
C THR A 84 8.89 1.07 2.21
N ALA A 85 7.63 0.63 2.08
CA ALA A 85 7.31 -0.78 1.92
C ALA A 85 7.88 -1.37 0.63
N MET A 86 7.76 -0.64 -0.49
CA MET A 86 8.35 -1.05 -1.76
C MET A 86 9.87 -1.16 -1.68
N SER A 87 10.53 -0.17 -1.08
CA SER A 87 11.99 -0.12 -0.96
C SER A 87 12.55 -1.30 -0.16
N ILE A 88 11.90 -1.64 0.96
CA ILE A 88 12.30 -2.79 1.77
C ILE A 88 12.12 -4.08 0.99
N LEU A 89 10.97 -4.27 0.34
CA LEU A 89 10.70 -5.46 -0.46
C LEU A 89 11.72 -5.67 -1.56
N ILE A 90 12.03 -4.61 -2.30
CA ILE A 90 13.03 -4.64 -3.37
C ILE A 90 14.39 -5.03 -2.80
N GLY A 91 14.77 -4.40 -1.67
CA GLY A 91 16.02 -4.71 -0.97
C GLY A 91 16.11 -6.19 -0.57
N LEU A 92 15.06 -6.71 0.05
CA LEU A 92 15.00 -8.10 0.48
C LEU A 92 14.99 -9.10 -0.69
N ALA A 93 14.26 -8.77 -1.77
CA ALA A 93 14.15 -9.64 -2.93
C ALA A 93 15.48 -9.77 -3.70
N VAL A 94 16.22 -8.66 -3.88
CA VAL A 94 17.41 -8.66 -4.75
C VAL A 94 18.70 -8.99 -3.99
N MET A 95 18.75 -8.74 -2.67
CA MET A 95 19.96 -8.98 -1.86
C MET A 95 20.52 -10.42 -1.92
N PRO A 96 19.72 -11.50 -2.04
CA PRO A 96 20.26 -12.85 -2.19
C PRO A 96 20.97 -13.11 -3.52
N HIS A 97 20.69 -12.30 -4.56
CA HIS A 97 21.15 -12.52 -5.93
C HIS A 97 22.37 -11.67 -6.31
N ALA A 98 22.57 -10.52 -5.64
CA ALA A 98 23.71 -9.63 -5.91
C ALA A 98 24.07 -8.79 -4.68
N GLY A 99 25.33 -8.38 -4.61
CA GLY A 99 25.81 -7.47 -3.54
C GLY A 99 25.25 -6.06 -3.71
N ARG A 100 24.81 -5.46 -2.63
CA ARG A 100 24.33 -4.06 -2.61
C ARG A 100 25.32 -3.10 -3.24
N GLY A 101 24.82 -2.16 -4.03
CA GLY A 101 25.65 -1.14 -4.69
C GLY A 101 26.42 -1.62 -5.92
N SER A 102 26.36 -2.92 -6.28
CA SER A 102 26.94 -3.40 -7.53
C SER A 102 26.08 -3.02 -8.73
N THR A 103 26.70 -2.96 -9.91
CA THR A 103 25.99 -2.73 -11.17
C THR A 103 24.95 -3.82 -11.43
N LEU A 104 25.30 -5.07 -11.12
CA LEU A 104 24.42 -6.23 -11.26
C LEU A 104 23.19 -6.12 -10.34
N TYR A 105 23.36 -5.65 -9.10
CA TYR A 105 22.27 -5.39 -8.18
C TYR A 105 21.28 -4.37 -8.76
N THR A 106 21.81 -3.29 -9.30
CA THR A 106 21.00 -2.25 -9.92
C THR A 106 20.20 -2.79 -11.12
N GLU A 107 20.83 -3.58 -11.98
CA GLU A 107 20.16 -4.22 -13.11
C GLU A 107 18.98 -5.10 -12.65
N TYR A 108 19.17 -5.91 -11.62
CA TYR A 108 18.09 -6.75 -11.07
C TYR A 108 16.95 -5.92 -10.46
N VAL A 109 17.25 -4.81 -9.79
CA VAL A 109 16.21 -3.90 -9.29
C VAL A 109 15.42 -3.27 -10.41
N LEU A 110 16.07 -2.82 -11.48
CA LEU A 110 15.37 -2.21 -12.63
C LEU A 110 14.52 -3.25 -13.37
N LEU A 111 15.02 -4.46 -13.52
CA LEU A 111 14.30 -5.57 -14.13
C LEU A 111 13.07 -5.98 -13.28
N LEU A 112 13.23 -6.07 -11.96
CA LEU A 112 12.15 -6.29 -11.01
C LEU A 112 11.10 -5.17 -11.10
N THR A 113 11.54 -3.92 -11.20
CA THR A 113 10.65 -2.76 -11.35
C THR A 113 9.83 -2.83 -12.64
N LEU A 114 10.48 -3.22 -13.74
CA LEU A 114 9.79 -3.44 -15.02
C LEU A 114 8.73 -4.54 -14.90
N ALA A 115 9.08 -5.68 -14.29
CA ALA A 115 8.14 -6.77 -14.05
C ALA A 115 6.95 -6.34 -13.20
N VAL A 116 7.18 -5.59 -12.12
CA VAL A 116 6.12 -4.99 -11.28
C VAL A 116 5.19 -4.12 -12.12
N GLY A 117 5.75 -3.22 -12.93
CA GLY A 117 4.96 -2.34 -13.79
C GLY A 117 4.11 -3.09 -14.82
N VAL A 118 4.69 -4.11 -15.47
CA VAL A 118 4.00 -4.98 -16.44
C VAL A 118 2.87 -5.77 -15.75
N LEU A 119 3.10 -6.33 -14.56
CA LEU A 119 2.07 -7.02 -13.79
C LEU A 119 0.93 -6.07 -13.41
N GLN A 120 1.23 -4.84 -12.99
CA GLN A 120 0.22 -3.84 -12.65
C GLN A 120 -0.61 -3.43 -13.87
N LEU A 121 0.00 -3.29 -15.06
CA LEU A 121 -0.73 -3.08 -16.31
C LEU A 121 -1.58 -4.32 -16.68
N GLY A 122 -1.10 -5.53 -16.41
CA GLY A 122 -1.88 -6.76 -16.54
C GLY A 122 -3.12 -6.74 -15.64
N PHE A 123 -2.98 -6.33 -14.38
CA PHE A 123 -4.11 -6.17 -13.45
C PHE A 123 -5.09 -5.07 -13.90
N TRP A 124 -4.60 -4.00 -14.53
CA TRP A 124 -5.46 -3.01 -15.17
C TRP A 124 -6.27 -3.61 -16.32
N LEU A 125 -5.65 -4.35 -17.24
CA LEU A 125 -6.34 -5.02 -18.35
C LEU A 125 -7.40 -6.02 -17.84
N MET A 126 -7.12 -6.74 -16.75
CA MET A 126 -8.04 -7.67 -16.11
C MET A 126 -9.12 -6.97 -15.26
N ARG A 127 -9.14 -5.64 -15.20
CA ARG A 127 -10.08 -4.84 -14.38
C ARG A 127 -10.08 -5.20 -12.90
N MET A 128 -8.93 -5.57 -12.36
CA MET A 128 -8.80 -6.04 -10.98
C MET A 128 -8.91 -4.94 -9.91
N ALA A 129 -9.07 -3.68 -10.27
CA ALA A 129 -9.30 -2.59 -9.30
C ALA A 129 -10.47 -2.89 -8.33
N THR A 130 -11.46 -3.65 -8.77
CA THR A 130 -12.59 -4.08 -7.93
C THR A 130 -12.19 -5.14 -6.89
N VAL A 131 -11.25 -6.02 -7.20
CA VAL A 131 -10.76 -7.07 -6.31
C VAL A 131 -9.96 -6.45 -5.15
N PHE A 132 -9.06 -5.53 -5.46
CA PHE A 132 -8.28 -4.82 -4.43
C PHE A 132 -9.13 -3.99 -3.47
N ARG A 133 -10.35 -3.63 -3.85
CA ARG A 133 -11.32 -2.97 -2.97
C ARG A 133 -11.73 -3.82 -1.78
N HIS A 134 -11.60 -5.14 -1.86
CA HIS A 134 -12.01 -6.09 -0.82
C HIS A 134 -10.90 -6.44 0.18
N LEU A 135 -9.66 -5.93 0.02
CA LEU A 135 -8.64 -6.08 1.04
C LEU A 135 -9.10 -5.43 2.35
N SER A 136 -9.02 -6.20 3.44
CA SER A 136 -9.42 -5.73 4.77
C SER A 136 -8.50 -4.59 5.24
N PRO A 137 -9.05 -3.49 5.79
CA PRO A 137 -8.24 -2.45 6.43
C PRO A 137 -7.35 -2.99 7.55
N ALA A 138 -7.81 -4.02 8.28
CA ALA A 138 -7.04 -4.68 9.33
C ALA A 138 -5.82 -5.43 8.78
N ALA A 139 -5.95 -6.10 7.62
CA ALA A 139 -4.83 -6.74 6.94
C ALA A 139 -3.78 -5.71 6.50
N ILE A 140 -4.22 -4.60 5.91
CA ILE A 140 -3.32 -3.49 5.53
C ILE A 140 -2.65 -2.88 6.77
N GLY A 141 -3.37 -2.73 7.87
CA GLY A 141 -2.83 -2.31 9.16
C GLY A 141 -1.73 -3.26 9.67
N GLY A 142 -1.96 -4.57 9.58
CA GLY A 142 -0.98 -5.61 9.92
C GLY A 142 0.29 -5.53 9.08
N ILE A 143 0.17 -5.33 7.75
CA ILE A 143 1.31 -5.13 6.86
C ILE A 143 2.10 -3.88 7.29
N LYS A 144 1.43 -2.75 7.55
CA LYS A 144 2.09 -1.52 8.01
C LYS A 144 2.88 -1.73 9.31
N ILE A 145 2.31 -2.44 10.27
CA ILE A 145 2.98 -2.76 11.55
C ILE A 145 4.21 -3.63 11.30
N GLY A 146 4.07 -4.72 10.55
CA GLY A 146 5.18 -5.62 10.24
C GLY A 146 6.32 -4.92 9.51
N VAL A 147 6.00 -4.15 8.47
CA VAL A 147 6.97 -3.32 7.73
C VAL A 147 7.59 -2.25 8.64
N GLY A 148 6.82 -1.64 9.54
CA GLY A 148 7.32 -0.68 10.51
C GLY A 148 8.37 -1.30 11.44
N VAL A 149 8.11 -2.52 11.94
CA VAL A 149 9.05 -3.26 12.78
C VAL A 149 10.31 -3.63 11.99
N LEU A 150 10.18 -4.13 10.77
CA LEU A 150 11.33 -4.43 9.90
C LEU A 150 12.17 -3.17 9.61
N LEU A 151 11.51 -2.02 9.42
CA LEU A 151 12.19 -0.75 9.20
C LEU A 151 12.96 -0.27 10.42
N ILE A 152 12.34 -0.35 11.60
CA ILE A 152 13.02 -0.04 12.87
C ILE A 152 14.28 -0.90 13.01
N THR A 153 14.14 -2.20 12.79
CA THR A 153 15.25 -3.15 12.95
C THR A 153 16.36 -2.91 11.93
N SER A 154 16.01 -2.65 10.65
CA SER A 154 17.01 -2.37 9.62
C SER A 154 17.74 -1.04 9.83
N SER A 155 17.10 -0.09 10.49
CA SER A 155 17.72 1.22 10.80
C SER A 155 18.68 1.17 11.99
N LEU A 156 18.64 0.11 12.83
CA LEU A 156 19.53 0.00 14.00
C LEU A 156 21.01 -0.04 13.61
N GLU A 157 21.35 -0.68 12.50
CA GLU A 157 22.73 -0.72 12.01
C GLU A 157 23.30 0.71 11.81
N GLY A 158 22.60 1.52 11.03
CA GLY A 158 23.04 2.89 10.76
C GLY A 158 22.90 3.83 11.98
N THR A 159 21.89 3.63 12.86
CA THR A 159 21.73 4.46 14.07
C THR A 159 22.82 4.21 15.11
N LEU A 160 23.32 2.99 15.19
CA LEU A 160 24.39 2.59 16.12
C LEU A 160 25.78 2.63 15.47
N GLY A 161 25.85 2.85 14.16
CA GLY A 161 27.10 2.84 13.41
C GLY A 161 27.77 1.47 13.36
N VAL A 162 26.98 0.40 13.40
CA VAL A 162 27.44 -0.99 13.33
C VAL A 162 27.52 -1.41 11.87
N SER A 163 28.67 -1.89 11.44
CA SER A 163 28.85 -2.43 10.07
C SER A 163 28.85 -3.95 10.07
N GLY A 164 28.22 -4.56 9.07
CA GLY A 164 28.35 -5.99 8.77
C GLY A 164 27.24 -6.90 9.29
N LEU A 165 26.10 -6.39 9.73
CA LEU A 165 24.94 -7.22 10.09
C LEU A 165 24.15 -7.64 8.83
N SER A 166 24.68 -8.62 8.07
CA SER A 166 24.04 -9.13 6.83
C SER A 166 22.90 -10.12 7.09
N MET A 167 22.15 -9.98 8.17
CA MET A 167 21.11 -10.93 8.58
C MET A 167 19.75 -10.59 7.95
N GLN A 168 18.99 -11.61 7.52
CA GLN A 168 17.71 -11.44 6.83
C GLN A 168 16.52 -11.20 7.78
N PHE A 169 16.53 -11.79 8.98
CA PHE A 169 15.37 -11.78 9.86
C PHE A 169 15.48 -10.80 11.03
N PHE A 170 14.34 -10.25 11.41
CA PHE A 170 14.18 -9.33 12.55
C PHE A 170 14.81 -9.85 13.84
N HIS A 171 14.54 -11.10 14.21
CA HIS A 171 14.99 -11.67 15.47
C HIS A 171 16.50 -11.90 15.51
N GLU A 172 17.14 -12.23 14.39
CA GLU A 172 18.58 -12.41 14.28
C GLU A 172 19.32 -11.08 14.50
N LYS A 173 18.89 -10.02 13.80
CA LYS A 173 19.50 -8.68 13.97
C LYS A 173 19.35 -8.14 15.39
N PHE A 174 18.17 -8.34 15.98
CA PHE A 174 17.89 -7.88 17.34
C PHE A 174 18.75 -8.61 18.37
N MET A 175 18.91 -9.93 18.20
CA MET A 175 19.75 -10.76 19.11
C MET A 175 21.23 -10.37 19.00
N VAL A 176 21.74 -10.11 17.79
CA VAL A 176 23.13 -9.71 17.62
C VAL A 176 23.39 -8.32 18.21
N VAL A 177 22.49 -7.36 17.99
CA VAL A 177 22.61 -6.02 18.59
C VAL A 177 22.62 -6.08 20.12
N ILE A 178 21.83 -6.98 20.75
CA ILE A 178 21.84 -7.17 22.20
C ILE A 178 23.10 -7.92 22.69
N ALA A 179 23.56 -8.91 21.93
CA ALA A 179 24.71 -9.73 22.29
C ALA A 179 26.07 -9.00 22.11
N SER A 180 26.15 -8.08 21.18
CA SER A 180 27.41 -7.37 20.80
C SER A 180 27.68 -6.10 21.62
N ARG A 181 27.71 -6.22 22.91
CA ARG A 181 27.50 -5.15 23.90
C ARG A 181 28.41 -3.90 23.88
N GLU A 182 29.63 -3.88 23.38
CA GLU A 182 30.49 -2.68 23.50
C GLU A 182 31.54 -2.48 22.39
N GLU A 183 31.93 -3.52 21.68
CA GLU A 183 33.04 -3.44 20.70
C GLU A 183 32.63 -2.97 19.30
N ILE A 184 31.32 -2.87 19.01
CA ILE A 184 30.81 -2.70 17.65
C ILE A 184 30.08 -1.36 17.47
N VAL A 185 29.68 -0.67 18.55
CA VAL A 185 28.87 0.57 18.48
C VAL A 185 29.78 1.80 18.34
N ASN A 186 29.58 2.57 17.26
CA ASN A 186 30.22 3.86 17.11
C ASN A 186 29.51 4.93 17.98
N PRO A 187 30.12 5.44 19.06
CA PRO A 187 29.49 6.40 19.98
C PRO A 187 29.11 7.72 19.30
N PHE A 188 29.85 8.13 18.28
CA PHE A 188 29.56 9.36 17.53
C PHE A 188 28.32 9.17 16.63
N ALA A 189 28.21 8.02 15.96
CA ALA A 189 27.03 7.67 15.18
C ALA A 189 25.77 7.60 16.05
N ALA A 190 25.85 6.93 17.20
CA ALA A 190 24.76 6.85 18.17
C ALA A 190 24.37 8.24 18.70
N THR A 191 25.34 9.13 18.96
CA THR A 191 25.08 10.51 19.42
C THR A 191 24.35 11.32 18.33
N ILE A 192 24.76 11.25 17.07
CA ILE A 192 24.10 11.94 15.95
C ILE A 192 22.66 11.44 15.81
N SER A 193 22.46 10.12 15.88
CA SER A 193 21.14 9.50 15.80
C SER A 193 20.25 9.95 16.97
N ALA A 194 20.78 9.95 18.20
CA ALA A 194 20.04 10.40 19.39
C ALA A 194 19.62 11.86 19.27
N ILE A 195 20.53 12.76 18.82
CA ILE A 195 20.22 14.17 18.58
C ILE A 195 19.14 14.31 17.51
N THR A 196 19.21 13.53 16.42
CA THR A 196 18.21 13.54 15.34
C THR A 196 16.84 13.11 15.86
N ILE A 197 16.76 12.01 16.61
CA ILE A 197 15.50 11.51 17.18
C ILE A 197 14.94 12.50 18.20
N ALA A 198 15.77 12.98 19.13
CA ALA A 198 15.35 13.96 20.14
C ALA A 198 14.82 15.25 19.49
N SER A 199 15.53 15.78 18.49
CA SER A 199 15.10 16.96 17.74
C SER A 199 13.75 16.74 17.04
N ALA A 200 13.53 15.57 16.43
CA ALA A 200 12.25 15.24 15.80
C ALA A 200 11.10 15.23 16.81
N LEU A 201 11.31 14.60 17.97
CA LEU A 201 10.29 14.50 19.02
C LEU A 201 9.97 15.87 19.64
N LEU A 202 10.98 16.68 19.91
CA LEU A 202 10.82 18.03 20.48
C LEU A 202 10.13 18.97 19.49
N LEU A 203 10.59 18.99 18.23
CA LEU A 203 10.07 19.89 17.20
C LEU A 203 8.69 19.47 16.67
N ARG A 204 8.27 18.23 16.87
CA ARG A 204 6.96 17.74 16.45
C ARG A 204 5.81 18.59 16.98
N ARG A 205 5.96 19.18 18.19
CA ARG A 205 4.93 20.04 18.79
C ARG A 205 4.82 21.41 18.08
N TRP A 206 5.93 21.95 17.63
CA TRP A 206 5.99 23.30 17.05
C TRP A 206 6.01 23.29 15.52
N LEU A 207 6.61 22.25 14.93
CA LEU A 207 6.73 22.06 13.49
C LEU A 207 6.12 20.72 13.05
N PRO A 208 4.80 20.49 13.23
CA PRO A 208 4.19 19.18 13.02
C PRO A 208 4.34 18.64 11.58
N ARG A 209 4.53 19.53 10.59
CA ARG A 209 4.69 19.16 9.18
C ARG A 209 6.15 18.99 8.74
N SER A 210 7.09 19.66 9.37
CA SER A 210 8.50 19.72 8.95
C SER A 210 9.49 19.24 10.01
N HIS A 211 9.01 18.67 11.13
CA HIS A 211 9.87 18.18 12.22
C HIS A 211 10.93 17.16 11.76
N ILE A 212 10.63 16.31 10.79
CA ILE A 212 11.58 15.32 10.25
C ILE A 212 12.73 16.01 9.51
N ILE A 213 12.41 17.05 8.69
CA ILE A 213 13.45 17.83 8.00
C ILE A 213 14.32 18.57 9.00
N ALA A 214 13.69 19.23 9.97
CA ALA A 214 14.41 19.96 11.00
C ALA A 214 15.30 19.02 11.84
N ALA A 215 14.84 17.82 12.13
CA ALA A 215 15.63 16.78 12.79
C ALA A 215 16.81 16.31 11.94
N LEU A 216 16.63 16.11 10.65
CA LEU A 216 17.70 15.75 9.73
C LEU A 216 18.77 16.84 9.67
N LEU A 217 18.36 18.11 9.62
CA LEU A 217 19.28 19.27 9.68
C LEU A 217 20.02 19.34 11.02
N ALA A 218 19.35 19.05 12.13
CA ALA A 218 19.99 18.96 13.44
C ALA A 218 21.02 17.84 13.51
N GLY A 219 20.71 16.66 12.97
CA GLY A 219 21.64 15.54 12.86
C GLY A 219 22.83 15.85 11.95
N TRP A 220 22.59 16.56 10.84
CA TRP A 220 23.66 17.02 9.95
C TRP A 220 24.58 18.03 10.65
N ALA A 221 24.01 19.02 11.35
CA ALA A 221 24.78 19.98 12.12
C ALA A 221 25.60 19.29 13.23
N ALA A 222 25.02 18.32 13.93
CA ALA A 222 25.71 17.53 14.95
C ALA A 222 26.88 16.73 14.35
N GLY A 223 26.69 16.09 13.20
CA GLY A 223 27.75 15.37 12.48
C GLY A 223 28.90 16.32 12.08
N ALA A 224 28.56 17.47 11.48
CA ALA A 224 29.54 18.47 11.11
C ALA A 224 30.31 19.05 12.34
N ALA A 225 29.65 19.23 13.47
CA ALA A 225 30.27 19.66 14.69
C ALA A 225 31.23 18.60 15.28
N ILE A 226 30.82 17.33 15.27
CA ILE A 226 31.65 16.20 15.72
C ILE A 226 32.89 16.07 14.84
N ASP A 227 32.72 16.09 13.52
CA ASP A 227 33.85 16.02 12.59
C ASP A 227 34.80 17.21 12.70
N GLY A 228 34.28 18.39 12.99
CA GLY A 228 35.06 19.58 13.23
C GLY A 228 35.86 19.55 14.53
N TRP A 229 35.35 18.84 15.55
CA TRP A 229 35.99 18.79 16.89
C TRP A 229 36.96 17.61 17.03
N VAL A 230 36.56 16.42 16.59
CA VAL A 230 37.30 15.16 16.79
C VAL A 230 38.11 14.79 15.53
N GLY A 231 37.73 15.31 14.39
CA GLY A 231 38.23 14.96 13.06
C GLY A 231 37.56 13.73 12.47
N PRO A 232 37.39 13.68 11.12
CA PRO A 232 36.69 12.60 10.43
C PRO A 232 37.40 11.23 10.54
N ALA A 233 38.74 11.23 10.75
CA ALA A 233 39.50 10.00 10.95
C ALA A 233 39.19 9.31 12.29
N HIS A 234 38.80 10.08 13.33
CA HIS A 234 38.45 9.56 14.64
C HIS A 234 36.95 9.31 14.80
N SER A 235 36.11 10.15 14.19
CA SER A 235 34.66 9.99 14.26
C SER A 235 34.20 8.74 13.52
N GLN A 236 34.87 8.38 12.41
CA GLN A 236 34.52 7.27 11.52
C GLN A 236 33.02 7.24 11.16
N VAL A 237 32.40 8.42 11.12
CA VAL A 237 30.99 8.55 10.76
C VAL A 237 30.86 8.44 9.25
N GLU A 238 30.10 7.44 8.82
CA GLU A 238 29.82 7.25 7.41
C GLU A 238 28.95 8.38 6.86
N LEU A 239 29.37 8.98 5.76
CA LEU A 239 28.61 10.02 5.06
C LEU A 239 27.87 9.40 3.87
N LEU A 240 26.81 10.07 3.42
CA LEU A 240 25.99 9.63 2.27
C LEU A 240 26.82 9.42 1.00
N GLY A 241 27.93 10.15 0.87
CA GLY A 241 28.83 10.02 -0.27
C GLY A 241 28.38 10.85 -1.48
N ARG A 242 29.06 10.65 -2.59
CA ARG A 242 28.88 11.46 -3.80
C ARG A 242 27.54 11.12 -4.49
N ILE A 243 26.69 12.12 -4.67
CA ILE A 243 25.46 12.03 -5.46
C ILE A 243 25.75 12.55 -6.86
N VAL A 244 25.57 11.73 -7.88
CA VAL A 244 25.74 12.11 -9.28
C VAL A 244 24.38 12.11 -9.97
N LEU A 245 23.75 13.27 -10.07
CA LEU A 245 22.47 13.39 -10.74
C LEU A 245 22.65 13.62 -12.23
N GLN A 246 22.08 12.73 -13.03
CA GLN A 246 21.94 12.91 -14.47
C GLN A 246 20.58 13.56 -14.76
N PRO A 247 20.49 14.50 -15.70
CA PRO A 247 19.22 15.14 -16.06
C PRO A 247 18.19 14.16 -16.61
N LEU A 248 18.65 13.21 -17.39
CA LEU A 248 17.84 12.14 -17.97
C LEU A 248 18.58 10.81 -17.74
N PRO A 249 18.32 10.10 -16.64
CA PRO A 249 19.01 8.88 -16.28
C PRO A 249 18.45 7.69 -17.08
N TRP A 250 18.46 7.81 -18.41
CA TRP A 250 17.95 6.78 -19.29
C TRP A 250 18.83 5.52 -19.22
N HIS A 251 18.21 4.42 -18.90
CA HIS A 251 18.86 3.11 -18.83
C HIS A 251 17.90 2.04 -19.32
N VAL A 252 18.38 1.15 -20.15
CA VAL A 252 17.60 -0.01 -20.61
C VAL A 252 18.06 -1.23 -19.81
N PRO A 253 17.19 -1.85 -19.01
CA PRO A 253 17.53 -3.06 -18.27
C PRO A 253 18.06 -4.16 -19.19
N SER A 254 19.06 -4.89 -18.76
CA SER A 254 19.66 -5.96 -19.54
C SER A 254 18.76 -7.20 -19.58
N PHE A 255 18.55 -7.76 -20.78
CA PHE A 255 17.74 -8.96 -21.00
C PHE A 255 18.60 -10.18 -21.39
N SER A 256 19.79 -10.33 -20.78
CA SER A 256 20.59 -11.53 -21.01
C SER A 256 19.90 -12.78 -20.43
N ARG A 257 20.31 -13.96 -20.87
CA ARG A 257 19.75 -15.22 -20.36
C ARG A 257 19.88 -15.35 -18.83
N GLU A 258 20.99 -14.91 -18.28
CA GLU A 258 21.22 -14.91 -16.83
C GLU A 258 20.25 -13.99 -16.09
N HIS A 259 20.01 -12.79 -16.62
CA HIS A 259 19.06 -11.84 -16.05
C HIS A 259 17.62 -12.38 -16.08
N LEU A 260 17.24 -13.12 -17.14
CA LEU A 260 15.91 -13.71 -17.25
C LEU A 260 15.72 -14.88 -16.27
N LEU A 261 16.77 -15.68 -15.99
CA LEU A 261 16.70 -16.73 -14.97
C LEU A 261 16.49 -16.13 -13.57
N VAL A 262 17.24 -15.08 -13.23
CA VAL A 262 17.04 -14.39 -11.94
C VAL A 262 15.67 -13.71 -11.89
N LEU A 263 15.16 -13.18 -13.01
CA LEU A 263 13.81 -12.62 -13.06
C LEU A 263 12.73 -13.67 -12.74
N GLU A 264 12.91 -14.91 -13.19
CA GLU A 264 12.00 -16.02 -12.86
C GLU A 264 11.96 -16.27 -11.34
N GLU A 265 13.11 -16.25 -10.67
CA GLU A 265 13.22 -16.38 -9.22
C GLU A 265 12.62 -15.16 -8.48
N LEU A 266 12.71 -13.96 -9.08
CA LEU A 266 12.15 -12.73 -8.53
C LEU A 266 10.64 -12.55 -8.81
N LEU A 267 10.01 -13.43 -9.61
CA LEU A 267 8.60 -13.27 -10.00
C LEU A 267 7.63 -13.25 -8.81
N PRO A 268 7.76 -14.13 -7.79
CA PRO A 268 6.93 -14.06 -6.60
C PRO A 268 7.01 -12.71 -5.87
N SER A 269 8.24 -12.19 -5.73
CA SER A 269 8.48 -10.85 -5.15
C SER A 269 7.89 -9.75 -6.02
N ALA A 270 7.99 -9.86 -7.35
CA ALA A 270 7.37 -8.91 -8.29
C ALA A 270 5.84 -8.86 -8.12
N VAL A 271 5.19 -10.03 -7.98
CA VAL A 271 3.75 -10.12 -7.72
C VAL A 271 3.40 -9.48 -6.37
N ALA A 272 4.14 -9.79 -5.31
CA ALA A 272 3.92 -9.22 -3.98
C ALA A 272 4.05 -7.69 -3.98
N ILE A 273 5.10 -7.15 -4.63
CA ILE A 273 5.33 -5.72 -4.78
C ILE A 273 4.21 -5.07 -5.62
N ALA A 274 3.81 -5.68 -6.73
CA ALA A 274 2.76 -5.17 -7.60
C ALA A 274 1.41 -5.06 -6.86
N VAL A 275 1.04 -6.12 -6.14
CA VAL A 275 -0.22 -6.18 -5.37
C VAL A 275 -0.19 -5.18 -4.22
N LEU A 276 0.89 -5.12 -3.44
CA LEU A 276 1.00 -4.19 -2.31
C LEU A 276 0.98 -2.73 -2.79
N GLY A 277 1.71 -2.41 -3.87
CA GLY A 277 1.73 -1.07 -4.44
C GLY A 277 0.37 -0.61 -4.91
N LEU A 278 -0.39 -1.49 -5.60
CA LEU A 278 -1.76 -1.20 -6.01
C LEU A 278 -2.71 -1.10 -4.82
N ALA A 279 -2.61 -2.00 -3.84
CA ALA A 279 -3.44 -1.95 -2.64
C ALA A 279 -3.29 -0.61 -1.91
N GLN A 280 -2.05 -0.14 -1.70
CA GLN A 280 -1.79 1.15 -1.08
C GLN A 280 -2.34 2.31 -1.91
N SER A 281 -2.05 2.34 -3.20
CA SER A 281 -2.50 3.41 -4.11
C SER A 281 -4.03 3.47 -4.19
N LEU A 282 -4.71 2.33 -4.27
CA LEU A 282 -6.17 2.27 -4.36
C LEU A 282 -6.87 2.64 -3.04
N VAL A 283 -6.28 2.33 -1.88
CA VAL A 283 -6.81 2.79 -0.60
C VAL A 283 -6.73 4.32 -0.50
N ILE A 284 -5.61 4.91 -0.91
CA ILE A 284 -5.45 6.38 -0.95
C ILE A 284 -6.43 7.00 -1.94
N ALA A 285 -6.50 6.49 -3.17
CA ALA A 285 -7.39 6.99 -4.21
C ALA A 285 -8.87 6.89 -3.79
N ARG A 286 -9.24 5.81 -3.09
CA ARG A 286 -10.59 5.65 -2.53
C ARG A 286 -10.90 6.66 -1.43
N ASP A 287 -9.96 6.92 -0.53
CA ASP A 287 -10.13 7.95 0.51
C ASP A 287 -10.29 9.34 -0.12
N LEU A 288 -9.48 9.64 -1.15
CA LEU A 288 -9.59 10.88 -1.92
C LEU A 288 -10.93 10.98 -2.65
N LYS A 289 -11.42 9.90 -3.25
CA LYS A 289 -12.74 9.84 -3.89
C LYS A 289 -13.86 10.18 -2.93
N LEU A 290 -13.80 9.62 -1.72
CA LEU A 290 -14.85 9.80 -0.72
C LEU A 290 -14.83 11.19 -0.05
N ARG A 291 -13.63 11.78 0.14
CA ARG A 291 -13.49 13.01 0.94
C ARG A 291 -13.23 14.27 0.12
N HIS A 292 -12.61 14.16 -1.06
CA HIS A 292 -12.07 15.33 -1.77
C HIS A 292 -12.50 15.43 -3.22
N ASN A 293 -12.51 14.34 -3.98
CA ASN A 293 -12.83 14.36 -5.40
C ASN A 293 -13.64 13.13 -5.83
N PRO A 294 -14.97 13.22 -5.93
CA PRO A 294 -15.84 12.10 -6.30
C PRO A 294 -15.58 11.56 -7.72
N ASP A 295 -14.96 12.38 -8.60
CA ASP A 295 -14.62 11.99 -9.98
C ASP A 295 -13.35 11.12 -10.07
N THR A 296 -12.70 10.79 -8.95
CA THR A 296 -11.54 9.91 -8.93
C THR A 296 -11.87 8.53 -9.51
N ASP A 297 -11.13 8.13 -10.53
CA ASP A 297 -11.26 6.83 -11.20
C ASP A 297 -10.19 5.86 -10.71
N LEU A 298 -10.61 4.84 -9.93
CA LEU A 298 -9.71 3.84 -9.38
C LEU A 298 -9.06 2.97 -10.44
N HIS A 299 -9.72 2.77 -11.59
CA HIS A 299 -9.17 1.97 -12.66
C HIS A 299 -8.04 2.72 -13.39
N LYS A 300 -8.23 4.02 -13.59
CA LYS A 300 -7.21 4.92 -14.13
C LYS A 300 -5.98 5.00 -13.20
N GLU A 301 -6.18 4.95 -11.88
CA GLU A 301 -5.07 4.91 -10.91
C GLU A 301 -4.22 3.64 -11.05
N VAL A 302 -4.84 2.47 -11.32
CA VAL A 302 -4.08 1.22 -11.59
C VAL A 302 -3.23 1.37 -12.85
N PHE A 303 -3.78 1.93 -13.92
CA PHE A 303 -3.04 2.21 -15.15
C PHE A 303 -1.86 3.15 -14.91
N ALA A 304 -2.11 4.28 -14.23
CA ALA A 304 -1.09 5.28 -13.93
C ALA A 304 0.06 4.68 -13.10
N GLN A 305 -0.27 3.82 -12.15
CA GLN A 305 0.72 3.16 -11.30
C GLN A 305 1.57 2.15 -12.10
N GLY A 306 0.95 1.32 -12.94
CA GLY A 306 1.66 0.38 -13.80
C GLY A 306 2.55 1.10 -14.81
N LEU A 307 2.03 2.12 -15.49
CA LEU A 307 2.79 2.92 -16.47
C LEU A 307 3.96 3.65 -15.80
N SER A 308 3.77 4.19 -14.60
CA SER A 308 4.83 4.90 -13.87
C SER A 308 6.00 3.98 -13.49
N ASN A 309 5.72 2.72 -13.13
CA ASN A 309 6.76 1.75 -12.82
C ASN A 309 7.45 1.23 -14.08
N VAL A 310 6.72 1.00 -15.18
CA VAL A 310 7.34 0.67 -16.48
C VAL A 310 8.27 1.80 -16.93
N ALA A 311 7.77 3.03 -16.98
CA ALA A 311 8.58 4.19 -17.36
C ALA A 311 9.77 4.40 -16.39
N GLY A 312 9.53 4.20 -15.09
CA GLY A 312 10.54 4.31 -14.05
C GLY A 312 11.71 3.33 -14.24
N ALA A 313 11.44 2.09 -14.66
CA ALA A 313 12.48 1.10 -14.92
C ALA A 313 13.49 1.57 -15.98
N PHE A 314 13.05 2.35 -16.97
CA PHE A 314 13.92 2.94 -18.00
C PHE A 314 14.55 4.28 -17.57
N MET A 315 14.07 4.87 -16.47
CA MET A 315 14.58 6.13 -15.89
C MET A 315 15.39 5.90 -14.61
N SER A 316 16.03 4.74 -14.50
CA SER A 316 16.84 4.37 -13.34
C SER A 316 16.08 4.52 -12.01
N CYS A 317 14.80 4.16 -11.99
CA CYS A 317 13.95 4.19 -10.81
C CYS A 317 13.67 2.77 -10.32
N PHE A 318 13.52 2.62 -9.03
CA PHE A 318 12.94 1.41 -8.46
C PHE A 318 11.42 1.54 -8.32
N ALA A 319 10.71 0.41 -8.12
CA ALA A 319 9.26 0.41 -8.08
C ALA A 319 8.71 1.30 -6.96
N GLY A 320 7.79 2.18 -7.35
CA GLY A 320 7.10 3.10 -6.46
C GLY A 320 5.61 2.83 -6.36
N SER A 321 4.94 3.56 -5.46
CA SER A 321 3.49 3.53 -5.29
C SER A 321 2.95 4.85 -4.73
N GLY A 322 1.63 4.96 -4.55
CA GLY A 322 1.03 6.07 -3.83
C GLY A 322 1.52 6.17 -2.38
N SER A 323 1.71 7.38 -1.88
CA SER A 323 2.17 7.64 -0.52
C SER A 323 1.12 8.37 0.30
N PHE A 324 0.65 7.75 1.39
CA PHE A 324 -0.28 8.38 2.34
C PHE A 324 0.27 9.67 2.93
N ASN A 325 1.52 9.64 3.41
CA ASN A 325 2.11 10.78 4.09
C ASN A 325 2.24 11.98 3.16
N ARG A 326 2.78 11.78 1.95
CA ARG A 326 2.95 12.83 0.95
C ARG A 326 1.62 13.37 0.46
N THR A 327 0.68 12.49 0.17
CA THR A 327 -0.67 12.86 -0.26
C THR A 327 -1.40 13.66 0.82
N SER A 328 -1.34 13.23 2.08
CA SER A 328 -1.96 13.94 3.21
C SER A 328 -1.36 15.33 3.42
N VAL A 329 -0.04 15.47 3.29
CA VAL A 329 0.62 16.78 3.37
C VAL A 329 0.21 17.66 2.21
N ALA A 330 0.22 17.16 0.98
CA ALA A 330 -0.19 17.91 -0.21
C ALA A 330 -1.62 18.43 -0.07
N ILE A 331 -2.56 17.58 0.33
CA ILE A 331 -3.97 17.96 0.55
C ILE A 331 -4.10 18.96 1.70
N GLY A 332 -3.40 18.73 2.81
CA GLY A 332 -3.40 19.65 3.95
C GLY A 332 -2.85 21.04 3.61
N MET A 333 -2.07 21.15 2.55
CA MET A 333 -1.54 22.41 2.01
C MET A 333 -2.35 22.98 0.84
N GLY A 334 -3.47 22.34 0.48
CA GLY A 334 -4.41 22.85 -0.51
C GLY A 334 -4.36 22.18 -1.87
N ALA A 335 -3.63 21.08 -2.05
CA ALA A 335 -3.70 20.28 -3.27
C ALA A 335 -5.10 19.70 -3.48
N ARG A 336 -5.60 19.80 -4.70
CA ARG A 336 -6.90 19.25 -5.12
C ARG A 336 -6.84 18.51 -6.44
N SER A 337 -5.71 18.61 -7.14
CA SER A 337 -5.52 18.04 -8.47
C SER A 337 -4.15 17.37 -8.61
N GLN A 338 -3.93 16.74 -9.74
CA GLN A 338 -2.67 16.13 -10.15
C GLN A 338 -1.51 17.13 -10.27
N LEU A 339 -1.82 18.43 -10.46
CA LEU A 339 -0.82 19.47 -10.66
C LEU A 339 0.17 19.58 -9.49
N SER A 340 -0.30 19.36 -8.27
CA SER A 340 0.57 19.34 -7.08
C SER A 340 1.67 18.29 -7.20
N GLY A 341 1.35 17.07 -7.67
CA GLY A 341 2.32 15.99 -7.89
C GLY A 341 3.31 16.32 -9.02
N ILE A 342 2.83 16.91 -10.12
CA ILE A 342 3.67 17.36 -11.24
C ILE A 342 4.65 18.44 -10.77
N VAL A 343 4.16 19.46 -10.06
CA VAL A 343 5.00 20.52 -9.50
C VAL A 343 6.01 19.97 -8.50
N SER A 344 5.58 19.02 -7.65
CA SER A 344 6.48 18.37 -6.70
C SER A 344 7.62 17.65 -7.41
N SER A 345 7.34 16.91 -8.47
CA SER A 345 8.35 16.19 -9.25
C SER A 345 9.38 17.12 -9.88
N VAL A 346 8.92 18.22 -10.51
CA VAL A 346 9.81 19.23 -11.08
C VAL A 346 10.62 19.95 -10.00
N ALA A 347 9.99 20.28 -8.87
CA ALA A 347 10.66 20.94 -7.76
C ALA A 347 11.72 20.03 -7.11
N VAL A 348 11.47 18.71 -6.99
CA VAL A 348 12.49 17.75 -6.53
C VAL A 348 13.72 17.78 -7.43
N LEU A 349 13.52 17.76 -8.76
CA LEU A 349 14.64 17.79 -9.71
C LEU A 349 15.48 19.06 -9.54
N VAL A 350 14.82 20.23 -9.49
CA VAL A 350 15.50 21.54 -9.35
C VAL A 350 16.24 21.65 -8.01
N ILE A 351 15.58 21.29 -6.92
CA ILE A 351 16.18 21.38 -5.58
C ILE A 351 17.31 20.38 -5.41
N ALA A 352 17.13 19.13 -5.86
CA ALA A 352 18.15 18.10 -5.75
C ALA A 352 19.41 18.47 -6.54
N TRP A 353 19.26 19.08 -7.71
CA TRP A 353 20.38 19.57 -8.51
C TRP A 353 21.12 20.75 -7.82
N GLY A 354 20.36 21.72 -7.30
CA GLY A 354 20.92 22.87 -6.60
C GLY A 354 21.59 22.54 -5.26
N CYS A 355 21.10 21.52 -4.55
CA CYS A 355 21.56 21.14 -3.22
C CYS A 355 22.46 19.86 -3.22
N ALA A 356 22.76 19.26 -4.39
CA ALA A 356 23.56 18.05 -4.46
C ALA A 356 24.85 18.10 -3.62
N PRO A 357 25.67 19.16 -3.68
CA PRO A 357 26.91 19.23 -2.87
C PRO A 357 26.68 19.23 -1.36
N ALA A 358 25.55 19.77 -0.90
CA ALA A 358 25.19 19.78 0.50
C ALA A 358 24.71 18.39 0.97
N LEU A 359 23.96 17.69 0.13
CA LEU A 359 23.44 16.36 0.43
C LEU A 359 24.55 15.31 0.59
N THR A 360 25.67 15.44 -0.13
CA THR A 360 26.82 14.52 -0.01
C THR A 360 27.45 14.46 1.37
N ARG A 361 27.32 15.53 2.15
CA ARG A 361 27.84 15.63 3.51
C ARG A 361 26.86 15.17 4.61
N LEU A 362 25.74 14.57 4.24
CA LEU A 362 24.76 14.09 5.19
C LEU A 362 25.30 12.84 5.91
N PRO A 363 25.33 12.81 7.27
CA PRO A 363 25.77 11.63 8.00
C PRO A 363 24.73 10.52 7.92
N MET A 364 25.17 9.30 7.61
CA MET A 364 24.31 8.11 7.52
C MET A 364 23.53 7.85 8.81
N PRO A 365 24.09 8.04 10.03
CA PRO A 365 23.33 7.91 11.28
C PRO A 365 22.10 8.83 11.36
N ALA A 366 22.18 10.05 10.83
CA ALA A 366 21.01 10.95 10.82
C ALA A 366 19.90 10.42 9.87
N ILE A 367 20.28 9.84 8.72
CA ILE A 367 19.35 9.21 7.80
C ILE A 367 18.70 7.98 8.46
N ALA A 368 19.51 7.13 9.09
CA ALA A 368 19.03 5.94 9.80
C ALA A 368 18.06 6.32 10.96
N ALA A 369 18.37 7.39 11.70
CA ALA A 369 17.48 7.92 12.73
C ALA A 369 16.11 8.38 12.16
N VAL A 370 16.10 8.99 10.98
CA VAL A 370 14.85 9.33 10.28
C VAL A 370 14.08 8.07 9.88
N LEU A 371 14.79 7.02 9.41
CA LEU A 371 14.15 5.72 9.10
C LEU A 371 13.50 5.10 10.32
N PHE A 372 14.20 5.11 11.44
CA PHE A 372 13.69 4.64 12.74
C PHE A 372 12.37 5.36 13.08
N LEU A 373 12.35 6.69 12.96
CA LEU A 373 11.15 7.51 13.22
C LEU A 373 10.02 7.22 12.24
N VAL A 374 10.32 6.96 10.96
CA VAL A 374 9.32 6.57 9.96
C VAL A 374 8.74 5.21 10.31
N GLY A 375 9.56 4.24 10.70
CA GLY A 375 9.12 2.92 11.16
C GLY A 375 8.19 3.01 12.37
N MET A 376 8.56 3.82 13.37
CA MET A 376 7.69 4.11 14.52
C MET A 376 6.36 4.75 14.11
N GLY A 377 6.38 5.64 13.12
CA GLY A 377 5.19 6.29 12.59
C GLY A 377 4.26 5.36 11.82
N MET A 378 4.76 4.25 11.28
CA MET A 378 3.94 3.22 10.61
C MET A 378 3.10 2.41 11.60
N ILE A 379 3.52 2.31 12.86
CA ILE A 379 2.77 1.65 13.93
C ILE A 379 1.71 2.62 14.46
N GLN A 380 0.55 2.63 13.82
CA GLN A 380 -0.55 3.55 14.15
C GLN A 380 -1.42 2.98 15.28
N TRP A 381 -1.11 3.30 16.52
CA TRP A 381 -1.84 2.83 17.71
C TRP A 381 -3.34 3.12 17.68
N GLN A 382 -3.75 4.19 16.99
CA GLN A 382 -5.16 4.53 16.84
C GLN A 382 -5.90 3.52 15.95
N GLU A 383 -5.29 3.07 14.86
CA GLU A 383 -5.86 2.02 13.99
C GLU A 383 -5.94 0.69 14.75
N ILE A 384 -4.89 0.31 15.50
CA ILE A 384 -4.89 -0.90 16.32
C ILE A 384 -6.03 -0.89 17.35
N ARG A 385 -6.26 0.24 18.03
CA ARG A 385 -7.38 0.40 18.97
C ARG A 385 -8.73 0.30 18.29
N LEU A 386 -8.85 0.74 17.03
CA LEU A 386 -10.06 0.59 16.24
C LEU A 386 -10.31 -0.88 15.90
N PHE A 387 -9.29 -1.61 15.46
CA PHE A 387 -9.38 -3.04 15.17
C PHE A 387 -9.66 -3.87 16.43
N ALA A 388 -9.20 -3.43 17.60
CA ALA A 388 -9.47 -4.10 18.88
C ALA A 388 -10.96 -4.15 19.26
N ARG A 389 -11.82 -3.34 18.61
CA ARG A 389 -13.28 -3.41 18.81
C ARG A 389 -13.91 -4.66 18.20
N HIS A 390 -13.25 -5.24 17.17
CA HIS A 390 -13.71 -6.44 16.49
C HIS A 390 -12.60 -7.52 16.56
N ARG A 391 -12.87 -8.61 17.29
CA ARG A 391 -11.87 -9.69 17.47
C ARG A 391 -11.32 -10.23 16.16
N ALA A 392 -12.15 -10.34 15.14
CA ALA A 392 -11.77 -10.80 13.82
C ALA A 392 -10.71 -9.88 13.17
N ASP A 393 -10.95 -8.56 13.15
CA ASP A 393 -10.03 -7.58 12.60
C ASP A 393 -8.70 -7.56 13.36
N LEU A 394 -8.76 -7.68 14.69
CA LEU A 394 -7.55 -7.73 15.52
C LEU A 394 -6.71 -8.98 15.22
N VAL A 395 -7.35 -10.14 15.05
CA VAL A 395 -6.67 -11.39 14.69
C VAL A 395 -6.02 -11.27 13.31
N VAL A 396 -6.73 -10.76 12.31
CA VAL A 396 -6.18 -10.54 10.96
C VAL A 396 -4.98 -9.60 11.01
N CYS A 397 -5.09 -8.48 11.73
CA CYS A 397 -4.02 -7.49 11.86
C CYS A 397 -2.76 -8.11 12.46
N TRP A 398 -2.87 -8.78 13.62
CA TRP A 398 -1.71 -9.38 14.29
C TRP A 398 -1.15 -10.60 13.57
N LEU A 399 -2.00 -11.47 13.01
CA LEU A 399 -1.57 -12.60 12.21
C LEU A 399 -0.74 -12.12 11.01
N THR A 400 -1.21 -11.12 10.29
CA THR A 400 -0.49 -10.51 9.18
C THR A 400 0.82 -9.87 9.64
N ALA A 401 0.80 -9.07 10.72
CA ALA A 401 1.98 -8.38 11.24
C ALA A 401 3.06 -9.37 11.69
N LEU A 402 2.70 -10.41 12.42
CA LEU A 402 3.64 -11.44 12.88
C LEU A 402 4.20 -12.25 11.70
N THR A 403 3.36 -12.59 10.71
CA THR A 403 3.85 -13.29 9.51
C THR A 403 4.87 -12.42 8.75
N VAL A 404 4.60 -11.11 8.60
CA VAL A 404 5.57 -10.17 7.99
C VAL A 404 6.89 -10.15 8.77
N CYS A 405 6.85 -10.09 10.10
CA CYS A 405 8.06 -10.00 10.92
C CYS A 405 8.91 -11.29 10.91
N PHE A 406 8.28 -12.46 10.98
CA PHE A 406 8.99 -13.73 11.23
C PHE A 406 9.19 -14.58 9.98
N VAL A 407 8.32 -14.48 8.98
CA VAL A 407 8.37 -15.29 7.75
C VAL A 407 8.76 -14.44 6.55
N GLY A 408 8.37 -13.17 6.57
CA GLY A 408 8.63 -12.22 5.49
C GLY A 408 7.36 -11.61 4.93
N LEU A 409 7.56 -10.56 4.13
CA LEU A 409 6.45 -9.72 3.67
C LEU A 409 5.59 -10.43 2.60
N GLU A 410 6.17 -11.31 1.79
CA GLU A 410 5.44 -12.09 0.77
C GLU A 410 4.42 -13.01 1.44
N ALA A 411 4.86 -13.77 2.44
CA ALA A 411 3.99 -14.63 3.25
C ALA A 411 2.94 -13.81 3.99
N GLY A 412 3.33 -12.66 4.56
CA GLY A 412 2.41 -11.73 5.23
C GLY A 412 1.32 -11.20 4.29
N LEU A 413 1.66 -10.88 3.04
CA LEU A 413 0.70 -10.45 2.04
C LEU A 413 -0.26 -11.57 1.64
N ALA A 414 0.26 -12.80 1.45
CA ALA A 414 -0.58 -13.97 1.17
C ALA A 414 -1.57 -14.23 2.32
N VAL A 415 -1.10 -14.22 3.56
CA VAL A 415 -1.94 -14.36 4.76
C VAL A 415 -2.97 -13.22 4.84
N ALA A 416 -2.58 -11.97 4.56
CA ALA A 416 -3.46 -10.82 4.53
C ALA A 416 -4.60 -11.00 3.52
N ALA A 417 -4.28 -11.47 2.30
CA ALA A 417 -5.27 -11.71 1.25
C ALA A 417 -6.22 -12.86 1.62
N ILE A 418 -5.68 -14.01 2.04
CA ILE A 418 -6.47 -15.18 2.43
C ILE A 418 -7.38 -14.84 3.61
N ALA A 419 -6.84 -14.22 4.66
CA ALA A 419 -7.61 -13.82 5.83
C ALA A 419 -8.71 -12.81 5.46
N SER A 420 -8.41 -11.80 4.63
CA SER A 420 -9.42 -10.81 4.18
C SER A 420 -10.58 -11.49 3.47
N VAL A 421 -10.30 -12.45 2.56
CA VAL A 421 -11.35 -13.20 1.85
C VAL A 421 -12.12 -14.09 2.82
N ALA A 422 -11.44 -14.82 3.69
CA ALA A 422 -12.07 -15.72 4.65
C ALA A 422 -13.03 -14.98 5.60
N PHE A 423 -12.59 -13.85 6.16
CA PHE A 423 -13.43 -13.04 7.03
C PHE A 423 -14.54 -12.30 6.28
N PHE A 424 -14.31 -11.89 5.03
CA PHE A 424 -15.36 -11.34 4.19
C PHE A 424 -16.45 -12.39 3.93
N VAL A 425 -16.08 -13.61 3.55
CA VAL A 425 -17.02 -14.72 3.34
C VAL A 425 -17.75 -15.06 4.65
N ALA A 426 -17.04 -15.17 5.77
CA ALA A 426 -17.64 -15.44 7.06
C ALA A 426 -18.65 -14.34 7.48
N GLY A 427 -18.30 -13.08 7.28
CA GLY A 427 -19.21 -11.95 7.54
C GLY A 427 -20.41 -11.91 6.60
N ALA A 428 -20.18 -12.19 5.31
CA ALA A 428 -21.24 -12.25 4.30
C ALA A 428 -22.19 -13.45 4.53
N SER A 429 -21.70 -14.52 5.16
CA SER A 429 -22.47 -15.74 5.50
C SER A 429 -23.31 -15.59 6.79
N ALA A 430 -23.15 -14.49 7.52
CA ALA A 430 -23.95 -14.26 8.72
C ALA A 430 -25.40 -14.00 8.35
N VAL A 431 -26.27 -14.95 8.68
CA VAL A 431 -27.73 -14.87 8.50
C VAL A 431 -28.39 -14.70 9.86
N ALA A 432 -29.18 -13.66 10.02
CA ALA A 432 -30.02 -13.47 11.20
C ALA A 432 -31.42 -14.01 10.92
N LEU A 433 -31.89 -14.90 11.79
CA LEU A 433 -33.22 -15.47 11.76
C LEU A 433 -34.06 -14.85 12.91
N GLU A 434 -35.08 -14.08 12.55
CA GLU A 434 -36.06 -13.57 13.52
C GLU A 434 -37.28 -14.49 13.49
N THR A 435 -37.46 -15.26 14.54
CA THR A 435 -38.60 -16.21 14.66
C THR A 435 -39.69 -15.63 15.55
N SER A 436 -40.92 -15.68 15.09
CA SER A 436 -42.12 -15.35 15.90
C SER A 436 -43.22 -16.38 15.65
N GLN A 437 -44.04 -16.67 16.65
CA GLN A 437 -45.16 -17.59 16.53
C GLN A 437 -46.45 -16.81 16.65
N ARG A 438 -47.39 -16.95 15.67
CA ARG A 438 -48.70 -16.34 15.68
C ARG A 438 -49.72 -17.35 15.15
N ASP A 439 -50.80 -17.55 15.86
CA ASP A 439 -51.93 -18.43 15.46
C ASP A 439 -51.51 -19.86 15.06
N GLY A 440 -50.51 -20.42 15.75
CA GLY A 440 -49.98 -21.77 15.44
C GLY A 440 -49.05 -21.83 14.23
N VAL A 441 -48.81 -20.71 13.54
CA VAL A 441 -47.88 -20.61 12.41
C VAL A 441 -46.55 -19.99 12.87
N GLU A 442 -45.45 -20.62 12.55
CA GLU A 442 -44.11 -20.09 12.79
C GLU A 442 -43.72 -19.13 11.65
N TYR A 443 -43.42 -17.88 11.98
CA TYR A 443 -42.93 -16.86 11.06
C TYR A 443 -41.44 -16.72 11.24
N ILE A 444 -40.68 -16.93 10.16
CA ILE A 444 -39.21 -16.81 10.11
C ILE A 444 -38.86 -15.70 9.13
N ALA A 445 -38.42 -14.54 9.63
CA ALA A 445 -37.88 -13.48 8.80
C ALA A 445 -36.37 -13.63 8.72
N VAL A 446 -35.87 -13.72 7.49
CA VAL A 446 -34.43 -13.90 7.20
C VAL A 446 -33.82 -12.56 6.81
N ARG A 447 -32.72 -12.19 7.49
CA ARG A 447 -31.93 -11.01 7.14
C ARG A 447 -30.50 -11.43 6.78
N GLY A 448 -29.92 -10.85 5.74
CA GLY A 448 -28.57 -11.13 5.26
C GLY A 448 -28.57 -11.69 3.85
N ASN A 449 -27.49 -12.39 3.49
CA ASN A 449 -27.34 -13.02 2.17
C ASN A 449 -27.53 -14.53 2.31
N LEU A 450 -28.35 -15.11 1.43
CA LEU A 450 -28.57 -16.54 1.34
C LEU A 450 -27.83 -17.08 0.11
N PHE A 451 -26.76 -17.82 0.35
CA PHE A 451 -25.97 -18.50 -0.67
C PHE A 451 -25.42 -19.83 -0.12
N TYR A 452 -24.73 -20.59 -0.93
CA TYR A 452 -24.28 -21.96 -0.58
C TYR A 452 -23.60 -22.06 0.79
N ALA A 453 -22.84 -21.03 1.24
CA ALA A 453 -22.12 -21.05 2.52
C ALA A 453 -23.00 -20.63 3.74
N SER A 454 -24.13 -19.98 3.51
CA SER A 454 -25.00 -19.44 4.58
C SER A 454 -26.32 -20.19 4.72
N VAL A 455 -26.75 -20.92 3.69
CA VAL A 455 -28.06 -21.60 3.67
C VAL A 455 -28.18 -22.71 4.69
N ASP A 456 -27.07 -23.34 5.11
CA ASP A 456 -27.07 -24.42 6.10
C ASP A 456 -27.61 -23.98 7.48
N THR A 457 -27.42 -22.72 7.84
CA THR A 457 -27.98 -22.19 9.11
C THR A 457 -29.50 -22.13 9.06
N LEU A 458 -30.05 -21.68 7.94
CA LEU A 458 -31.49 -21.70 7.70
C LEU A 458 -32.01 -23.14 7.56
N ALA A 459 -31.32 -23.99 6.83
CA ALA A 459 -31.68 -25.38 6.61
C ALA A 459 -31.78 -26.17 7.94
N ARG A 460 -30.78 -26.03 8.82
CA ARG A 460 -30.80 -26.65 10.14
C ARG A 460 -31.99 -26.18 10.97
N HIS A 461 -32.29 -24.88 10.96
CA HIS A 461 -33.41 -24.33 11.69
C HIS A 461 -34.76 -24.84 11.18
N LEU A 462 -34.92 -24.88 9.85
CA LEU A 462 -36.14 -25.39 9.22
C LEU A 462 -36.35 -26.89 9.44
N ARG A 463 -35.31 -27.72 9.53
CA ARG A 463 -35.40 -29.19 9.77
C ARG A 463 -35.72 -29.54 11.22
N GLN A 464 -35.50 -28.66 12.16
CA GLN A 464 -35.78 -28.93 13.59
C GLN A 464 -37.29 -29.15 13.91
N ARG A 465 -38.20 -28.66 13.06
CA ARG A 465 -39.67 -28.79 13.26
C ARG A 465 -40.36 -29.18 11.94
N PRO A 466 -40.26 -30.41 11.49
CA PRO A 466 -40.72 -30.82 10.16
C PRO A 466 -42.26 -30.78 9.98
N GLY A 467 -43.05 -31.03 11.00
CA GLY A 467 -44.51 -31.16 10.93
C GLY A 467 -45.33 -29.88 11.14
N GLY A 468 -44.68 -28.72 11.27
CA GLY A 468 -45.34 -27.45 11.54
C GLY A 468 -45.67 -26.62 10.29
N GLN A 469 -46.63 -25.69 10.45
CA GLN A 469 -46.84 -24.65 9.45
C GLN A 469 -45.83 -23.52 9.64
N THR A 470 -45.02 -23.25 8.63
CA THR A 470 -43.96 -22.23 8.66
C THR A 470 -44.11 -21.26 7.50
N ARG A 471 -44.03 -19.97 7.78
CA ARG A 471 -43.98 -18.90 6.79
C ARG A 471 -42.59 -18.28 6.78
N LEU A 472 -41.83 -18.50 5.70
CA LEU A 472 -40.46 -18.00 5.49
C LEU A 472 -40.53 -16.68 4.73
N ASP A 473 -40.11 -15.58 5.34
CA ASP A 473 -40.08 -14.25 4.74
C ASP A 473 -38.64 -13.92 4.27
N LEU A 474 -38.43 -13.90 2.95
CA LEU A 474 -37.17 -13.59 2.28
C LEU A 474 -37.12 -12.16 1.74
N ARG A 475 -38.10 -11.29 2.01
CA ARG A 475 -38.14 -9.91 1.47
C ARG A 475 -36.96 -9.04 1.93
N ARG A 476 -36.34 -9.39 3.06
CA ARG A 476 -35.16 -8.70 3.62
C ARG A 476 -33.84 -9.37 3.29
N VAL A 477 -33.84 -10.37 2.40
CA VAL A 477 -32.65 -11.02 1.89
C VAL A 477 -32.11 -10.19 0.73
N ALA A 478 -30.89 -9.69 0.86
CA ALA A 478 -30.28 -8.81 -0.14
C ALA A 478 -29.80 -9.58 -1.38
N TYR A 479 -29.34 -10.81 -1.19
CA TYR A 479 -28.87 -11.71 -2.26
C TYR A 479 -29.26 -13.15 -1.95
N CYS A 480 -29.77 -13.85 -2.97
CA CYS A 480 -30.13 -15.27 -2.85
C CYS A 480 -29.67 -15.99 -4.14
N ASP A 481 -28.76 -16.96 -4.00
CA ASP A 481 -28.26 -17.73 -5.13
C ASP A 481 -29.16 -18.94 -5.46
N ALA A 482 -28.91 -19.56 -6.63
CA ALA A 482 -29.67 -20.72 -7.09
C ALA A 482 -29.50 -21.93 -6.15
N ALA A 483 -28.32 -22.10 -5.53
CA ALA A 483 -28.06 -23.19 -4.61
C ALA A 483 -28.89 -23.07 -3.33
N ALA A 484 -28.98 -21.86 -2.76
CA ALA A 484 -29.83 -21.61 -1.60
C ALA A 484 -31.31 -21.86 -1.89
N LEU A 485 -31.79 -21.44 -3.07
CA LEU A 485 -33.17 -21.71 -3.49
C LEU A 485 -33.44 -23.20 -3.65
N ALA A 486 -32.51 -23.96 -4.23
CA ALA A 486 -32.64 -25.41 -4.37
C ALA A 486 -32.73 -26.13 -3.02
N VAL A 487 -31.93 -25.69 -2.03
CA VAL A 487 -31.98 -26.24 -0.66
C VAL A 487 -33.32 -25.92 0.01
N ILE A 488 -33.83 -24.68 -0.12
CA ILE A 488 -35.13 -24.29 0.46
C ILE A 488 -36.26 -25.11 -0.19
N GLU A 489 -36.23 -25.29 -1.49
CA GLU A 489 -37.25 -26.12 -2.20
C GLU A 489 -37.16 -27.61 -1.84
N GLY A 490 -35.93 -28.14 -1.62
CA GLY A 490 -35.74 -29.49 -1.08
C GLY A 490 -36.40 -29.66 0.28
N ILE A 491 -36.14 -28.72 1.20
CA ILE A 491 -36.72 -28.73 2.56
C ILE A 491 -38.25 -28.57 2.49
N ARG A 492 -38.78 -27.79 1.55
CA ARG A 492 -40.21 -27.63 1.35
C ARG A 492 -40.88 -28.95 1.01
N ARG A 493 -40.24 -29.78 0.12
CA ARG A 493 -40.72 -31.13 -0.24
C ARG A 493 -40.63 -32.09 0.96
N GLU A 494 -39.48 -32.13 1.64
CA GLU A 494 -39.28 -32.94 2.85
C GLU A 494 -40.38 -32.65 3.91
N ARG A 495 -40.75 -31.39 4.12
CA ARG A 495 -41.79 -31.00 5.04
C ARG A 495 -43.19 -31.38 4.60
N LEU A 496 -43.48 -31.25 3.31
CA LEU A 496 -44.76 -31.65 2.75
C LEU A 496 -45.00 -33.15 2.93
N GLU A 497 -43.99 -33.96 2.73
CA GLU A 497 -44.03 -35.42 2.98
C GLU A 497 -44.23 -35.75 4.48
N ALA A 498 -43.71 -34.92 5.36
CA ALA A 498 -43.89 -35.02 6.83
C ALA A 498 -45.21 -34.43 7.34
N GLY A 499 -46.12 -34.00 6.48
CA GLY A 499 -47.41 -33.40 6.83
C GLY A 499 -47.34 -31.94 7.26
N GLY A 500 -46.20 -31.27 7.10
CA GLY A 500 -46.01 -29.85 7.37
C GLY A 500 -46.15 -28.98 6.11
N GLN A 501 -46.20 -27.67 6.31
CA GLN A 501 -46.24 -26.71 5.19
C GLN A 501 -45.18 -25.62 5.36
N LEU A 502 -44.44 -25.32 4.26
CA LEU A 502 -43.50 -24.22 4.19
C LEU A 502 -43.93 -23.23 3.10
N ASN A 503 -44.44 -22.07 3.52
CA ASN A 503 -44.84 -20.99 2.62
C ASN A 503 -43.67 -19.96 2.53
N VAL A 504 -43.07 -19.82 1.34
CA VAL A 504 -41.98 -18.88 1.08
C VAL A 504 -42.56 -17.58 0.51
N VAL A 505 -42.32 -16.48 1.20
CA VAL A 505 -42.68 -15.14 0.73
C VAL A 505 -41.42 -14.44 0.22
N ARG A 506 -41.39 -14.16 -1.06
CA ARG A 506 -40.29 -13.43 -1.73
C ARG A 506 -40.92 -12.24 -2.46
N GLU A 507 -40.26 -11.08 -2.41
CA GLU A 507 -40.56 -10.05 -3.42
C GLU A 507 -39.94 -10.51 -4.75
N ASP A 508 -40.71 -10.41 -5.83
CA ASP A 508 -40.15 -10.57 -7.16
C ASP A 508 -39.00 -9.55 -7.34
N PRO A 509 -37.86 -9.98 -7.88
CA PRO A 509 -36.74 -9.07 -8.09
C PRO A 509 -37.25 -7.93 -8.99
N LYS A 510 -37.31 -6.71 -8.45
CA LYS A 510 -37.53 -5.52 -9.27
C LYS A 510 -36.46 -5.57 -10.37
N PRO A 511 -36.85 -5.51 -11.66
CA PRO A 511 -35.87 -5.56 -12.73
C PRO A 511 -34.79 -4.53 -12.45
N ALA A 512 -33.52 -4.97 -12.48
CA ALA A 512 -32.37 -4.12 -12.23
C ALA A 512 -32.50 -2.88 -13.12
N ARG A 513 -32.72 -1.72 -12.51
CA ARG A 513 -32.67 -0.45 -13.22
C ARG A 513 -31.23 -0.30 -13.70
N THR A 514 -30.99 -0.65 -14.95
CA THR A 514 -29.76 -0.26 -15.64
C THR A 514 -29.71 1.28 -15.62
N ALA A 515 -28.57 1.82 -15.25
CA ALA A 515 -28.27 3.24 -15.29
C ALA A 515 -28.30 3.74 -16.76
N GLY A 516 -29.45 3.71 -17.40
CA GLY A 516 -29.62 3.99 -18.83
C GLY A 516 -31.02 3.75 -19.35
N GLY A 517 -32.06 3.70 -18.51
CA GLY A 517 -33.46 3.95 -18.91
C GLY A 517 -34.06 3.10 -20.04
N ARG A 518 -33.59 1.88 -20.32
CA ARG A 518 -34.27 0.95 -21.24
C ARG A 518 -34.50 -0.39 -20.54
N ALA A 519 -35.77 -0.73 -20.36
CA ALA A 519 -36.19 -2.05 -19.94
C ALA A 519 -35.89 -3.06 -21.06
N LEU A 520 -35.22 -4.17 -20.72
CA LEU A 520 -35.14 -5.34 -21.60
C LEU A 520 -36.43 -6.14 -21.42
N PRO A 521 -37.01 -6.70 -22.52
CA PRO A 521 -38.17 -7.55 -22.45
C PRO A 521 -37.86 -8.86 -21.73
N ALA A 522 -38.81 -9.31 -20.92
CA ALA A 522 -38.78 -10.61 -20.24
C ALA A 522 -38.87 -11.74 -21.27
N GLU A 523 -37.90 -12.65 -21.29
CA GLU A 523 -38.05 -14.02 -21.74
C GLU A 523 -37.85 -14.97 -20.55
#